data_3a9fcd47d46f9096e29695e80cdf359b
#
_entry.id   3a9fcd47d46f9096e29695e80cdf359b
#
_cell.length_a   1.000
_cell.length_b   1.000
_cell.length_c   1.000
_cell.angle_alpha   90.00
_cell.angle_beta   90.00
_cell.angle_gamma   90.00
#
_symmetry.space_group_name_H-M   'P 1'
#
loop_
_entity.id
_entity.type
_entity.pdbx_description
1 polymer ?
#
loop_
_entity_poly.entity_id
_entity_poly.type
_entity_poly.pdbx_seq_one_letter_code
_entity_poly.pdbx_strand_id
1 'polypeptide(L)'
;NIVERPEDLVGQVDAAAVDHRHGKYHLPAAEALLEAKMPLFIDKPLCYRKAEGQLFLARAKKLNVPVCSFSTLPKQASYKAFAKKLKQLGEIQTLVATGPCDIKSKWGGIFFYGIHQVDMIVRLLGCDISHVQGSKGKRKNHSAQIAYSNGPVATMNLVGGASAPFHLSAI
;
A
#
# COMPACT_ATOMS: atom_id res chain seq x y z
N ASN A 1 7.86 20.24 -20.38
CA ASN A 1 8.21 21.38 -19.53
C ASN A 1 8.61 20.88 -18.16
N ILE A 2 9.56 21.55 -17.52
CA ILE A 2 9.92 21.33 -16.12
C ILE A 2 9.42 22.55 -15.35
N VAL A 3 8.79 22.32 -14.21
CA VAL A 3 8.31 23.37 -13.29
C VAL A 3 9.04 23.24 -11.96
N GLU A 4 9.13 24.32 -11.19
CA GLU A 4 9.85 24.31 -9.91
C GLU A 4 8.98 23.80 -8.76
N ARG A 5 7.67 24.03 -8.82
CA ARG A 5 6.74 23.69 -7.74
C ARG A 5 5.53 22.92 -8.28
N PRO A 6 4.94 22.02 -7.48
CA PRO A 6 3.75 21.27 -7.90
C PRO A 6 2.59 22.17 -8.36
N GLU A 7 2.34 23.29 -7.69
CA GLU A 7 1.27 24.24 -8.04
C GLU A 7 1.43 24.88 -9.40
N ASP A 8 2.64 24.95 -9.94
CA ASP A 8 2.91 25.49 -11.27
C ASP A 8 2.36 24.58 -12.40
N LEU A 9 1.94 23.34 -12.04
CA LEU A 9 1.24 22.43 -12.98
C LEU A 9 -0.23 22.79 -13.18
N VAL A 10 -0.82 23.59 -12.27
CA VAL A 10 -2.24 23.93 -12.33
C VAL A 10 -2.56 24.69 -13.63
N GLY A 11 -3.55 24.17 -14.36
CA GLY A 11 -3.94 24.70 -15.67
C GLY A 11 -3.03 24.27 -16.83
N GLN A 12 -1.95 23.54 -16.59
CA GLN A 12 -1.07 23.01 -17.63
C GLN A 12 -1.28 21.52 -17.93
N VAL A 13 -1.89 20.78 -17.00
CA VAL A 13 -2.15 19.34 -17.11
C VAL A 13 -3.54 18.98 -16.53
N ASP A 14 -4.11 17.88 -17.00
CA ASP A 14 -5.45 17.43 -16.58
C ASP A 14 -5.44 16.56 -15.32
N ALA A 15 -4.30 15.98 -14.97
CA ALA A 15 -4.09 15.14 -13.79
C ALA A 15 -2.62 15.13 -13.39
N ALA A 16 -2.33 14.76 -12.14
CA ALA A 16 -0.96 14.67 -11.66
C ALA A 16 -0.67 13.33 -10.97
N ALA A 17 0.58 12.86 -11.13
CA ALA A 17 1.12 11.73 -10.38
C ALA A 17 2.16 12.22 -9.37
N VAL A 18 2.05 11.76 -8.12
CA VAL A 18 2.99 12.04 -7.04
C VAL A 18 3.70 10.75 -6.69
N ASP A 19 5.01 10.65 -6.96
CA ASP A 19 5.77 9.39 -6.90
C ASP A 19 7.06 9.47 -6.09
N HIS A 20 7.12 10.35 -5.09
CA HIS A 20 8.26 10.41 -4.17
C HIS A 20 8.55 9.04 -3.58
N ARG A 21 9.83 8.68 -3.50
CA ARG A 21 10.23 7.38 -2.94
C ARG A 21 9.86 7.21 -1.47
N HIS A 22 9.77 8.29 -0.70
CA HIS A 22 9.37 8.28 0.70
C HIS A 22 7.96 8.86 0.86
N GLY A 23 7.02 8.03 1.33
CA GLY A 23 5.60 8.37 1.47
C GLY A 23 5.28 9.60 2.33
N LYS A 24 6.21 10.05 3.19
CA LYS A 24 6.01 11.28 3.98
C LYS A 24 5.90 12.55 3.12
N TYR A 25 6.40 12.52 1.87
CA TYR A 25 6.37 13.67 0.97
C TYR A 25 5.17 13.67 0.04
N HIS A 26 4.39 12.56 -0.01
CA HIS A 26 3.28 12.42 -0.94
C HIS A 26 2.20 13.45 -0.71
N LEU A 27 1.63 13.48 0.50
CA LEU A 27 0.53 14.38 0.80
C LEU A 27 0.95 15.86 0.74
N PRO A 28 2.10 16.29 1.30
CA PRO A 28 2.56 17.67 1.15
C PRO A 28 2.71 18.11 -0.31
N ALA A 29 3.23 17.26 -1.19
CA ALA A 29 3.36 17.59 -2.61
C ALA A 29 2.02 17.60 -3.37
N ALA A 30 1.03 16.83 -2.89
CA ALA A 30 -0.30 16.76 -3.49
C ALA A 30 -1.25 17.86 -3.03
N GLU A 31 -0.92 18.61 -1.98
CA GLU A 31 -1.83 19.53 -1.29
C GLU A 31 -2.37 20.63 -2.20
N ALA A 32 -1.48 21.37 -2.88
CA ALA A 32 -1.88 22.45 -3.78
C ALA A 32 -2.68 21.94 -5.00
N LEU A 33 -2.33 20.75 -5.49
CA LEU A 33 -3.02 20.10 -6.60
C LEU A 33 -4.43 19.63 -6.19
N LEU A 34 -4.60 19.16 -4.95
CA LEU A 34 -5.91 18.81 -4.39
C LEU A 34 -6.82 20.04 -4.29
N GLU A 35 -6.31 21.16 -3.78
CA GLU A 35 -7.06 22.41 -3.67
C GLU A 35 -7.45 22.96 -5.06
N ALA A 36 -6.60 22.76 -6.04
CA ALA A 36 -6.90 23.07 -7.44
C ALA A 36 -7.87 22.07 -8.11
N LYS A 37 -8.39 21.11 -7.34
CA LYS A 37 -9.32 20.07 -7.79
C LYS A 37 -8.77 19.18 -8.91
N MET A 38 -7.46 18.99 -8.95
CA MET A 38 -6.80 18.15 -9.95
C MET A 38 -6.91 16.66 -9.58
N PRO A 39 -7.31 15.77 -10.50
CA PRO A 39 -7.25 14.33 -10.30
C PRO A 39 -5.83 13.86 -9.96
N LEU A 40 -5.69 12.99 -8.94
CA LEU A 40 -4.39 12.61 -8.39
C LEU A 40 -4.18 11.10 -8.42
N PHE A 41 -3.03 10.68 -8.93
CA PHE A 41 -2.44 9.40 -8.61
C PHE A 41 -1.29 9.63 -7.61
N ILE A 42 -1.35 8.97 -6.45
CA ILE A 42 -0.30 9.04 -5.43
C ILE A 42 0.32 7.65 -5.31
N ASP A 43 1.64 7.53 -5.52
CA ASP A 43 2.31 6.23 -5.37
C ASP A 43 2.16 5.68 -3.94
N LYS A 44 2.35 4.40 -3.82
CA LYS A 44 2.30 3.69 -2.53
C LYS A 44 3.54 4.01 -1.64
N PRO A 45 3.35 4.14 -0.36
CA PRO A 45 2.06 4.24 0.35
C PRO A 45 1.41 5.60 0.14
N LEU A 46 0.09 5.67 0.15
CA LEU A 46 -0.64 6.95 0.04
C LEU A 46 -0.09 8.01 1.02
N CYS A 47 0.18 7.58 2.25
CA CYS A 47 0.67 8.44 3.31
C CYS A 47 1.59 7.67 4.27
N TYR A 48 2.29 8.41 5.11
CA TYR A 48 3.16 7.87 6.16
C TYR A 48 2.49 7.82 7.53
N ARG A 49 1.44 8.61 7.74
CA ARG A 49 0.66 8.66 8.97
C ARG A 49 -0.83 8.53 8.68
N LYS A 50 -1.50 7.64 9.41
CA LYS A 50 -2.93 7.35 9.24
C LYS A 50 -3.80 8.61 9.31
N ALA A 51 -3.60 9.44 10.34
CA ALA A 51 -4.41 10.65 10.54
C ALA A 51 -4.30 11.64 9.37
N GLU A 52 -3.09 11.86 8.85
CA GLU A 52 -2.85 12.72 7.69
C GLU A 52 -3.58 12.18 6.45
N GLY A 53 -3.48 10.87 6.19
CA GLY A 53 -4.18 10.22 5.09
C GLY A 53 -5.70 10.32 5.19
N GLN A 54 -6.25 10.13 6.39
CA GLN A 54 -7.70 10.26 6.62
C GLN A 54 -8.20 11.67 6.35
N LEU A 55 -7.48 12.69 6.83
CA LEU A 55 -7.83 14.10 6.60
C LEU A 55 -7.74 14.45 5.11
N PHE A 56 -6.67 14.04 4.43
CA PHE A 56 -6.48 14.26 3.00
C PHE A 56 -7.62 13.64 2.17
N LEU A 57 -7.96 12.37 2.43
CA LEU A 57 -9.04 11.68 1.72
C LEU A 57 -10.43 12.28 2.01
N ALA A 58 -10.68 12.74 3.25
CA ALA A 58 -11.91 13.44 3.59
C ALA A 58 -12.04 14.77 2.82
N ARG A 59 -10.94 15.52 2.66
CA ARG A 59 -10.91 16.75 1.85
C ARG A 59 -11.10 16.44 0.37
N ALA A 60 -10.40 15.43 -0.17
CA ALA A 60 -10.58 14.99 -1.55
C ALA A 60 -12.05 14.66 -1.84
N LYS A 61 -12.71 13.93 -0.94
CA LYS A 61 -14.15 13.63 -1.04
C LYS A 61 -15.00 14.90 -1.02
N LYS A 62 -14.73 15.84 -0.10
CA LYS A 62 -15.46 17.12 0.01
C LYS A 62 -15.31 17.96 -1.25
N LEU A 63 -14.13 17.98 -1.85
CA LEU A 63 -13.83 18.74 -3.09
C LEU A 63 -14.26 17.97 -4.35
N ASN A 64 -14.74 16.74 -4.23
CA ASN A 64 -15.06 15.83 -5.34
C ASN A 64 -13.87 15.59 -6.27
N VAL A 65 -12.67 15.42 -5.70
CA VAL A 65 -11.42 15.15 -6.43
C VAL A 65 -11.13 13.65 -6.43
N PRO A 66 -10.97 13.02 -7.60
CA PRO A 66 -10.54 11.64 -7.69
C PRO A 66 -9.09 11.48 -7.19
N VAL A 67 -8.90 10.60 -6.21
CA VAL A 67 -7.58 10.21 -5.70
C VAL A 67 -7.43 8.71 -5.82
N CYS A 68 -6.32 8.27 -6.41
CA CYS A 68 -5.99 6.86 -6.58
C CYS A 68 -4.61 6.57 -6.02
N SER A 69 -4.47 5.47 -5.26
CA SER A 69 -3.19 4.96 -4.77
C SER A 69 -3.26 3.45 -4.63
N PHE A 70 -2.28 2.72 -5.14
CA PHE A 70 -2.23 1.25 -5.04
C PHE A 70 -0.83 0.70 -5.30
N SER A 71 -0.59 -0.53 -4.85
CA SER A 71 0.54 -1.35 -5.30
C SER A 71 0.28 -1.89 -6.71
N THR A 72 1.31 -1.95 -7.54
CA THR A 72 1.23 -2.57 -8.87
C THR A 72 1.09 -4.10 -8.81
N LEU A 73 1.49 -4.75 -7.70
CA LEU A 73 1.46 -6.21 -7.59
C LEU A 73 0.05 -6.81 -7.78
N PRO A 74 -1.02 -6.28 -7.16
CA PRO A 74 -2.37 -6.80 -7.41
C PRO A 74 -2.89 -6.59 -8.84
N LYS A 75 -2.22 -5.78 -9.65
CA LYS A 75 -2.55 -5.57 -11.06
C LYS A 75 -1.91 -6.61 -11.98
N GLN A 76 -0.90 -7.34 -11.52
CA GLN A 76 -0.21 -8.37 -12.29
C GLN A 76 -1.11 -9.56 -12.62
N ALA A 77 -0.88 -10.18 -13.76
CA ALA A 77 -1.65 -11.33 -14.23
C ALA A 77 -1.59 -12.52 -13.26
N SER A 78 -0.42 -12.78 -12.67
CA SER A 78 -0.21 -13.84 -11.68
C SER A 78 -1.07 -13.68 -10.44
N TYR A 79 -1.14 -12.45 -9.87
CA TYR A 79 -2.00 -12.17 -8.73
C TYR A 79 -3.49 -12.32 -9.09
N LYS A 80 -3.91 -11.80 -10.23
CA LYS A 80 -5.30 -11.92 -10.69
C LYS A 80 -5.71 -13.39 -10.89
N ALA A 81 -4.83 -14.21 -11.48
CA ALA A 81 -5.06 -15.64 -11.63
C ALA A 81 -5.15 -16.35 -10.27
N PHE A 82 -4.23 -16.04 -9.34
CA PHE A 82 -4.27 -16.55 -7.97
C PHE A 82 -5.59 -16.18 -7.25
N ALA A 83 -5.98 -14.92 -7.26
CA ALA A 83 -7.22 -14.45 -6.64
C ALA A 83 -8.48 -15.10 -7.25
N LYS A 84 -8.49 -15.32 -8.58
CA LYS A 84 -9.58 -16.04 -9.25
C LYS A 84 -9.65 -17.50 -8.79
N LYS A 85 -8.50 -18.16 -8.68
CA LYS A 85 -8.42 -19.56 -8.24
C LYS A 85 -8.89 -19.72 -6.78
N LEU A 86 -8.48 -18.81 -5.90
CA LEU A 86 -8.92 -18.84 -4.48
C LEU A 86 -10.44 -18.82 -4.34
N LYS A 87 -11.13 -17.98 -5.11
CA LYS A 87 -12.60 -17.91 -5.08
C LYS A 87 -13.30 -19.24 -5.45
N GLN A 88 -12.59 -20.13 -6.14
CA GLN A 88 -13.11 -21.45 -6.54
C GLN A 88 -12.83 -22.54 -5.50
N LEU A 89 -11.88 -22.30 -4.57
CA LEU A 89 -11.46 -23.28 -3.57
C LEU A 89 -12.26 -23.20 -2.25
N GLY A 90 -13.11 -22.18 -2.09
CA GLY A 90 -13.91 -21.97 -0.89
C GLY A 90 -13.37 -20.85 0.00
N GLU A 91 -13.66 -20.95 1.31
CA GLU A 91 -13.24 -19.94 2.29
C GLU A 91 -11.75 -20.07 2.63
N ILE A 92 -11.04 -18.97 2.58
CA ILE A 92 -9.62 -18.92 2.95
C ILE A 92 -9.50 -19.07 4.47
N GLN A 93 -8.75 -20.07 4.92
CA GLN A 93 -8.43 -20.28 6.33
C GLN A 93 -7.14 -19.54 6.72
N THR A 94 -6.13 -19.66 5.88
CA THR A 94 -4.84 -18.98 6.10
C THR A 94 -4.31 -18.39 4.80
N LEU A 95 -3.61 -17.25 4.92
CA LEU A 95 -2.90 -16.60 3.83
C LEU A 95 -1.48 -16.23 4.26
N VAL A 96 -0.47 -16.67 3.52
CA VAL A 96 0.92 -16.28 3.77
C VAL A 96 1.42 -15.40 2.62
N ALA A 97 1.89 -14.21 2.96
CA ALA A 97 2.56 -13.30 2.05
C ALA A 97 4.03 -13.17 2.44
N THR A 98 4.93 -13.48 1.53
CA THR A 98 6.37 -13.32 1.72
C THR A 98 6.89 -12.33 0.69
N GLY A 99 7.79 -11.44 1.11
CA GLY A 99 8.38 -10.48 0.18
C GLY A 99 9.50 -9.65 0.79
N PRO A 100 10.25 -8.91 -0.05
CA PRO A 100 11.33 -8.07 0.41
C PRO A 100 10.78 -6.93 1.29
N CYS A 101 11.41 -6.67 2.42
CA CYS A 101 11.08 -5.53 3.27
C CYS A 101 12.18 -5.26 4.30
N ASP A 102 12.96 -4.21 4.11
CA ASP A 102 13.84 -3.70 5.16
C ASP A 102 13.06 -2.70 6.03
N ILE A 103 12.72 -3.12 7.25
CA ILE A 103 11.99 -2.26 8.21
C ILE A 103 12.81 -1.03 8.67
N LYS A 104 14.12 -0.99 8.39
CA LYS A 104 15.01 0.15 8.65
C LYS A 104 15.31 0.96 7.40
N SER A 105 14.60 0.72 6.30
CA SER A 105 14.78 1.48 5.06
C SER A 105 14.66 2.98 5.30
N LYS A 106 15.63 3.75 4.80
CA LYS A 106 15.60 5.23 4.83
C LYS A 106 14.39 5.82 4.11
N TRP A 107 13.69 5.04 3.31
CA TRP A 107 12.52 5.43 2.53
C TRP A 107 11.19 5.22 3.27
N GLY A 108 11.23 5.09 4.58
CA GLY A 108 10.04 4.94 5.41
C GLY A 108 9.87 3.56 6.04
N GLY A 109 10.96 2.79 6.16
CA GLY A 109 10.95 1.51 6.84
C GLY A 109 9.97 0.51 6.20
N ILE A 110 9.10 -0.07 7.02
CA ILE A 110 8.08 -1.05 6.58
C ILE A 110 7.13 -0.48 5.51
N PHE A 111 6.85 0.82 5.53
CA PHE A 111 5.93 1.46 4.57
C PHE A 111 6.44 1.43 3.14
N PHE A 112 7.76 1.32 2.94
CA PHE A 112 8.34 1.38 1.59
C PHE A 112 8.05 0.13 0.75
N TYR A 113 8.22 -1.08 1.34
CA TYR A 113 7.99 -2.35 0.64
C TYR A 113 6.92 -3.23 1.28
N GLY A 114 6.74 -3.19 2.61
CA GLY A 114 5.71 -3.99 3.29
C GLY A 114 4.30 -3.65 2.84
N ILE A 115 4.05 -2.42 2.38
CA ILE A 115 2.77 -2.00 1.80
C ILE A 115 2.31 -2.88 0.63
N HIS A 116 3.23 -3.45 -0.14
CA HIS A 116 2.89 -4.35 -1.24
C HIS A 116 2.20 -5.63 -0.73
N GLN A 117 2.72 -6.21 0.37
CA GLN A 117 2.10 -7.38 0.99
C GLN A 117 0.76 -7.01 1.63
N VAL A 118 0.68 -5.86 2.32
CA VAL A 118 -0.57 -5.36 2.90
C VAL A 118 -1.65 -5.19 1.83
N ASP A 119 -1.35 -4.53 0.71
CA ASP A 119 -2.31 -4.33 -0.38
C ASP A 119 -2.80 -5.65 -0.97
N MET A 120 -1.89 -6.63 -1.16
CA MET A 120 -2.28 -7.96 -1.63
C MET A 120 -3.18 -8.71 -0.64
N ILE A 121 -2.86 -8.68 0.66
CA ILE A 121 -3.63 -9.34 1.72
C ILE A 121 -5.01 -8.72 1.86
N VAL A 122 -5.08 -7.39 1.96
CA VAL A 122 -6.36 -6.67 2.15
C VAL A 122 -7.30 -6.86 0.97
N ARG A 123 -6.79 -6.98 -0.24
CA ARG A 123 -7.62 -7.27 -1.43
C ARG A 123 -8.18 -8.69 -1.44
N LEU A 124 -7.56 -9.63 -0.77
CA LEU A 124 -8.04 -11.02 -0.68
C LEU A 124 -8.95 -11.24 0.52
N LEU A 125 -8.64 -10.65 1.67
CA LEU A 125 -9.31 -10.94 2.94
C LEU A 125 -10.18 -9.77 3.46
N GLY A 126 -10.08 -8.58 2.84
CA GLY A 126 -10.82 -7.39 3.31
C GLY A 126 -10.07 -6.60 4.39
N CYS A 127 -10.81 -5.73 5.07
CA CYS A 127 -10.27 -4.80 6.07
C CYS A 127 -10.77 -5.07 7.51
N ASP A 128 -11.52 -6.14 7.73
CA ASP A 128 -12.08 -6.46 9.05
C ASP A 128 -11.04 -7.15 9.95
N ILE A 129 -9.98 -6.40 10.23
CA ILE A 129 -8.82 -6.84 11.01
C ILE A 129 -9.10 -6.64 12.49
N SER A 130 -9.08 -7.74 13.28
CA SER A 130 -9.28 -7.72 14.74
C SER A 130 -8.01 -7.28 15.47
N HIS A 131 -6.84 -7.85 15.11
CA HIS A 131 -5.56 -7.44 15.68
C HIS A 131 -4.37 -7.81 14.80
N VAL A 132 -3.23 -7.20 15.07
CA VAL A 132 -1.96 -7.48 14.41
C VAL A 132 -0.89 -7.70 15.47
N GLN A 133 -0.13 -8.80 15.34
CA GLN A 133 1.01 -9.12 16.20
C GLN A 133 2.29 -9.21 15.37
N GLY A 134 3.27 -8.39 15.71
CA GLY A 134 4.59 -8.41 15.06
C GLY A 134 5.59 -9.29 15.81
N SER A 135 6.45 -9.99 15.08
CA SER A 135 7.59 -10.74 15.62
C SER A 135 8.89 -10.28 14.98
N LYS A 136 9.85 -9.92 15.83
CA LYS A 136 11.18 -9.47 15.40
C LYS A 136 12.11 -10.68 15.28
N GLY A 137 12.51 -10.99 14.05
CA GLY A 137 13.51 -12.02 13.77
C GLY A 137 14.94 -11.47 13.79
N LYS A 138 15.90 -12.41 13.61
CA LYS A 138 17.32 -12.09 13.39
C LYS A 138 17.57 -11.72 11.91
N ARG A 139 18.77 -11.22 11.59
CA ARG A 139 19.24 -10.94 10.21
C ARG A 139 18.29 -10.06 9.39
N LYS A 140 17.67 -9.04 10.00
CA LYS A 140 16.71 -8.10 9.36
C LYS A 140 15.42 -8.76 8.83
N ASN A 141 15.12 -10.01 9.22
CA ASN A 141 13.86 -10.66 8.87
C ASN A 141 12.86 -10.50 10.01
N HIS A 142 11.62 -10.25 9.67
CA HIS A 142 10.54 -10.02 10.62
C HIS A 142 9.28 -10.70 10.11
N SER A 143 8.29 -10.88 10.97
CA SER A 143 6.97 -11.36 10.57
C SER A 143 5.87 -10.59 11.30
N ALA A 144 4.69 -10.61 10.74
CA ALA A 144 3.49 -10.15 11.41
C ALA A 144 2.35 -11.13 11.12
N GLN A 145 1.56 -11.42 12.15
CA GLN A 145 0.30 -12.13 12.02
C GLN A 145 -0.84 -11.10 12.07
N ILE A 146 -1.81 -11.26 11.19
CA ILE A 146 -2.98 -10.41 11.03
C ILE A 146 -4.19 -11.31 11.21
N ALA A 147 -4.92 -11.16 12.31
CA ALA A 147 -6.14 -11.89 12.57
C ALA A 147 -7.36 -11.08 12.10
N TYR A 148 -8.28 -11.74 11.45
CA TYR A 148 -9.53 -11.18 10.96
C TYR A 148 -10.70 -11.58 11.84
N SER A 149 -11.68 -10.70 12.00
CA SER A 149 -12.85 -10.95 12.85
C SER A 149 -13.73 -12.09 12.31
N ASN A 150 -13.69 -12.33 11.01
CA ASN A 150 -14.43 -13.38 10.31
C ASN A 150 -13.67 -14.74 10.19
N GLY A 151 -12.52 -14.87 10.87
CA GLY A 151 -11.85 -16.14 11.10
C GLY A 151 -10.48 -16.33 10.46
N PRO A 152 -10.15 -15.92 9.21
CA PRO A 152 -8.86 -16.19 8.60
C PRO A 152 -7.69 -15.49 9.31
N VAL A 153 -6.50 -16.09 9.21
CA VAL A 153 -5.25 -15.49 9.68
C VAL A 153 -4.30 -15.28 8.50
N ALA A 154 -3.80 -14.07 8.34
CA ALA A 154 -2.74 -13.81 7.40
C ALA A 154 -1.38 -13.68 8.10
N THR A 155 -0.32 -14.18 7.47
CA THR A 155 1.06 -14.03 7.92
C THR A 155 1.85 -13.25 6.89
N MET A 156 2.50 -12.18 7.32
CA MET A 156 3.47 -11.43 6.52
C MET A 156 4.88 -11.83 6.90
N ASN A 157 5.68 -12.33 5.96
CA ASN A 157 7.11 -12.56 6.13
C ASN A 157 7.86 -11.41 5.44
N LEU A 158 8.51 -10.57 6.24
CA LEU A 158 9.24 -9.37 5.83
C LEU A 158 10.72 -9.75 5.72
N VAL A 159 11.21 -9.96 4.50
CA VAL A 159 12.57 -10.43 4.24
C VAL A 159 13.47 -9.24 3.97
N GLY A 160 14.23 -8.81 4.97
CA GLY A 160 15.17 -7.67 4.85
C GLY A 160 16.63 -8.08 4.64
N GLY A 161 16.94 -9.35 4.84
CA GLY A 161 18.31 -9.87 4.79
C GLY A 161 18.73 -10.55 3.48
N ALA A 162 17.80 -10.71 2.53
CA ALA A 162 18.05 -11.36 1.25
C ALA A 162 17.15 -10.78 0.15
N SER A 163 17.55 -10.98 -1.11
CA SER A 163 16.64 -10.77 -2.23
C SER A 163 15.59 -11.89 -2.26
N ALA A 164 14.33 -11.53 -2.29
CA ALA A 164 13.22 -12.47 -2.35
C ALA A 164 12.15 -11.95 -3.31
N PRO A 165 11.50 -12.80 -4.11
CA PRO A 165 10.32 -12.41 -4.85
C PRO A 165 9.14 -12.19 -3.90
N PHE A 166 8.11 -11.48 -4.37
CA PHE A 166 6.82 -11.53 -3.70
C PHE A 166 6.13 -12.86 -3.98
N HIS A 167 5.69 -13.51 -2.92
CA HIS A 167 5.03 -14.82 -2.98
C HIS A 167 3.80 -14.86 -2.10
N LEU A 168 2.73 -15.52 -2.58
CA LEU A 168 1.49 -15.76 -1.83
C LEU A 168 1.21 -17.26 -1.81
N SER A 169 0.77 -17.77 -0.66
CA SER A 169 0.15 -19.08 -0.53
C SER A 169 -1.06 -19.00 0.39
N ALA A 170 -2.07 -19.83 0.14
CA ALA A 170 -3.31 -19.87 0.92
C ALA A 170 -3.81 -21.31 1.05
N ILE A 171 -4.52 -21.58 2.14
CA ILE A 171 -5.23 -22.81 2.44
C ILE A 171 -6.68 -22.47 2.76
#